data_976887d7fb2fbfc80ed8569201607479
#
_entry.id   976887d7fb2fbfc80ed8569201607479
#
_cell.length_a   1.000
_cell.length_b   1.000
_cell.length_c   1.000
_cell.angle_alpha   90.00
_cell.angle_beta   90.00
_cell.angle_gamma   90.00
#
_symmetry.space_group_name_H-M   'P 1'
#
loop_
_entity.id
_entity.type
_entity.pdbx_description
1 polymer ?
#
loop_
_entity_poly.entity_id
_entity_poly.type
_entity_poly.pdbx_seq_one_letter_code
_entity_poly.pdbx_strand_id
1 'polypeptide(L)'
;NAKRIEQEMAKLPELRGADYQIVEVSTDVEALAKLFSGKTLVYNTVGPMMQLAAPIVEAALKSTCHYFDSSGEQDWTLHFEKTWGKAFKEKGLTAVPCMSMMWASGNLAAELVLETAGIDTLDILYVPLGSSPSVASTLSFLRMCCQPQYKLVNNELVDWPPATTYQAVAPGTHEVLTCLPWSGGAEPIWYASHSSVRNCKVLVSFGSPEHMERTANLTREFREKWADKSPEEQERATNEMGHIMTTQEPPRDDPNISRTIVSCHGRGPTQSASAVLWGYCGYDQTGEIAASVVQRVLAGKLIGKGFQSPAGAFGAHNLLRDWSECGLVEAKVSS
;
A
#
# COMPACT_ATOMS: atom_id res chain seq x y z
N ASN A 1 16.64 12.17 12.29
CA ASN A 1 17.93 12.86 12.16
C ASN A 1 17.81 13.94 11.08
N ALA A 2 17.65 15.23 11.52
CA ALA A 2 17.43 16.38 10.64
C ALA A 2 18.52 16.52 9.58
N LYS A 3 19.79 16.39 9.99
CA LYS A 3 20.94 16.51 9.07
C LYS A 3 20.90 15.52 7.89
N ARG A 4 20.45 14.28 8.13
CA ARG A 4 20.28 13.27 7.06
C ARG A 4 19.17 13.70 6.11
N ILE A 5 18.04 14.17 6.64
CA ILE A 5 16.91 14.65 5.82
C ILE A 5 17.36 15.84 4.96
N GLU A 6 18.05 16.82 5.55
CA GLU A 6 18.59 17.97 4.82
C GLU A 6 19.50 17.56 3.67
N GLN A 7 20.38 16.57 3.91
CA GLN A 7 21.30 16.05 2.87
C GLN A 7 20.53 15.37 1.73
N GLU A 8 19.47 14.59 2.04
CA GLU A 8 18.67 13.94 1.01
C GLU A 8 17.82 14.97 0.23
N MET A 9 17.20 15.92 0.92
CA MET A 9 16.41 16.97 0.28
C MET A 9 17.25 17.90 -0.60
N ALA A 10 18.50 18.16 -0.22
CA ALA A 10 19.43 18.97 -1.03
C ALA A 10 19.77 18.35 -2.40
N LYS A 11 19.56 17.03 -2.55
CA LYS A 11 19.74 16.32 -3.82
C LYS A 11 18.56 16.50 -4.78
N LEU A 12 17.45 17.07 -4.31
CA LEU A 12 16.21 17.22 -5.05
C LEU A 12 16.08 18.67 -5.59
N PRO A 13 16.40 18.95 -6.86
CA PRO A 13 16.33 20.30 -7.43
C PRO A 13 14.90 20.86 -7.42
N GLU A 14 13.88 20.00 -7.40
CA GLU A 14 12.46 20.33 -7.35
C GLU A 14 12.07 21.03 -6.05
N LEU A 15 12.84 20.83 -4.97
CA LEU A 15 12.59 21.46 -3.67
C LEU A 15 13.22 22.87 -3.53
N ARG A 16 13.90 23.37 -4.57
CA ARG A 16 14.49 24.72 -4.52
C ARG A 16 13.40 25.77 -4.41
N GLY A 17 13.40 26.50 -3.30
CA GLY A 17 12.39 27.54 -3.02
C GLY A 17 11.05 27.02 -2.49
N ALA A 18 10.94 25.73 -2.22
CA ALA A 18 9.77 25.17 -1.54
C ALA A 18 9.73 25.61 -0.07
N ASP A 19 8.53 25.93 0.44
CA ASP A 19 8.32 26.27 1.85
C ASP A 19 8.12 24.98 2.65
N TYR A 20 9.15 24.56 3.37
CA TYR A 20 9.09 23.41 4.27
C TYR A 20 9.96 23.63 5.52
N GLN A 21 9.67 22.87 6.55
CA GLN A 21 10.44 22.85 7.79
C GLN A 21 10.86 21.42 8.13
N ILE A 22 12.12 21.22 8.46
CA ILE A 22 12.64 19.96 9.00
C ILE A 22 12.64 20.11 10.52
N VAL A 23 11.90 19.22 11.20
CA VAL A 23 11.78 19.23 12.66
C VAL A 23 12.23 17.87 13.19
N GLU A 24 13.22 17.88 14.08
CA GLU A 24 13.63 16.70 14.83
C GLU A 24 12.75 16.55 16.06
N VAL A 25 12.11 15.40 16.21
CA VAL A 25 11.16 15.12 17.28
C VAL A 25 11.34 13.69 17.77
N SER A 26 11.12 13.43 19.06
CA SER A 26 11.03 12.07 19.57
C SER A 26 9.75 11.39 19.07
N THR A 27 9.77 10.06 19.05
CA THR A 27 8.62 9.25 18.60
C THR A 27 7.58 9.02 19.70
N ASP A 28 7.67 9.72 20.84
CA ASP A 28 6.62 9.64 21.84
C ASP A 28 5.36 10.44 21.43
N VAL A 29 4.21 9.95 21.86
CA VAL A 29 2.89 10.47 21.47
C VAL A 29 2.72 11.95 21.80
N GLU A 30 3.23 12.42 22.95
CA GLU A 30 3.06 13.80 23.40
C GLU A 30 3.86 14.77 22.53
N ALA A 31 5.12 14.43 22.24
CA ALA A 31 5.99 15.26 21.40
C ALA A 31 5.44 15.32 19.96
N LEU A 32 5.01 14.19 19.41
CA LEU A 32 4.37 14.12 18.10
C LEU A 32 3.04 14.89 18.06
N ALA A 33 2.19 14.77 19.10
CA ALA A 33 0.93 15.49 19.16
C ALA A 33 1.15 17.03 19.24
N LYS A 34 2.18 17.46 19.94
CA LYS A 34 2.57 18.88 19.95
C LYS A 34 3.00 19.36 18.56
N LEU A 35 3.78 18.55 17.84
CA LEU A 35 4.19 18.86 16.46
C LEU A 35 2.99 18.92 15.50
N PHE A 36 2.02 18.00 15.66
CA PHE A 36 0.83 17.91 14.81
C PHE A 36 -0.26 18.92 15.17
N SER A 37 -0.15 19.61 16.31
CA SER A 37 -1.14 20.60 16.75
C SER A 37 -1.39 21.66 15.68
N GLY A 38 -2.67 21.85 15.32
CA GLY A 38 -3.10 22.79 14.27
C GLY A 38 -2.81 22.34 12.83
N LYS A 39 -2.31 21.12 12.63
CA LYS A 39 -2.16 20.55 11.29
C LYS A 39 -3.47 19.85 10.85
N THR A 40 -3.71 19.80 9.56
CA THR A 40 -4.92 19.18 8.99
C THR A 40 -4.77 17.67 8.84
N LEU A 41 -3.59 17.20 8.44
CA LEU A 41 -3.31 15.80 8.20
C LEU A 41 -1.87 15.43 8.54
N VAL A 42 -1.67 14.14 8.74
CA VAL A 42 -0.36 13.47 8.78
C VAL A 42 -0.31 12.47 7.64
N TYR A 43 0.75 12.52 6.82
CA TYR A 43 1.09 11.48 5.86
C TYR A 43 2.37 10.79 6.35
N ASN A 44 2.23 9.55 6.80
CA ASN A 44 3.33 8.79 7.42
C ASN A 44 4.06 7.95 6.38
N THR A 45 5.38 8.11 6.31
CA THR A 45 6.28 7.29 5.48
C THR A 45 7.32 6.53 6.32
N VAL A 46 7.15 6.53 7.65
CA VAL A 46 8.07 5.86 8.58
C VAL A 46 7.63 4.42 8.77
N GLY A 47 8.40 3.50 8.25
CA GLY A 47 8.13 2.06 8.31
C GLY A 47 9.33 1.22 8.76
N PRO A 48 9.14 -0.07 9.06
CA PRO A 48 7.90 -0.85 8.96
C PRO A 48 6.78 -0.30 9.86
N MET A 49 5.56 -0.17 9.29
CA MET A 49 4.47 0.53 9.96
C MET A 49 4.00 -0.21 11.22
N MET A 50 3.90 -1.53 11.16
CA MET A 50 3.52 -2.33 12.34
C MET A 50 4.46 -2.16 13.53
N GLN A 51 5.74 -1.85 13.27
CA GLN A 51 6.75 -1.60 14.31
C GLN A 51 6.75 -0.16 14.81
N LEU A 52 6.50 0.82 13.93
CA LEU A 52 6.85 2.22 14.20
C LEU A 52 5.67 3.21 14.16
N ALA A 53 4.54 2.85 13.55
CA ALA A 53 3.50 3.85 13.24
C ALA A 53 2.49 4.08 14.37
N ALA A 54 2.33 3.18 15.34
CA ALA A 54 1.32 3.32 16.40
C ALA A 54 1.39 4.68 17.14
N PRO A 55 2.56 5.17 17.61
CA PRO A 55 2.63 6.48 18.27
C PRO A 55 2.25 7.65 17.34
N ILE A 56 2.51 7.52 16.04
CA ILE A 56 2.16 8.53 15.03
C ILE A 56 0.63 8.61 14.87
N VAL A 57 -0.04 7.44 14.79
CA VAL A 57 -1.50 7.36 14.70
C VAL A 57 -2.18 7.93 15.94
N GLU A 58 -1.69 7.58 17.13
CA GLU A 58 -2.21 8.09 18.40
C GLU A 58 -2.04 9.61 18.52
N ALA A 59 -0.88 10.12 18.12
CA ALA A 59 -0.62 11.56 18.08
C ALA A 59 -1.53 12.28 17.05
N ALA A 60 -1.77 11.69 15.88
CA ALA A 60 -2.70 12.23 14.88
C ALA A 60 -4.14 12.30 15.44
N LEU A 61 -4.61 11.22 16.07
CA LEU A 61 -5.90 11.20 16.77
C LEU A 61 -5.99 12.25 17.87
N LYS A 62 -4.94 12.39 18.68
CA LYS A 62 -4.88 13.37 19.77
C LYS A 62 -4.95 14.80 19.27
N SER A 63 -4.29 15.07 18.15
CA SER A 63 -4.20 16.39 17.51
C SER A 63 -5.33 16.68 16.53
N THR A 64 -6.31 15.77 16.40
CA THR A 64 -7.44 15.87 15.44
C THR A 64 -6.99 16.02 13.99
N CYS A 65 -5.94 15.29 13.59
CA CYS A 65 -5.45 15.22 12.23
C CYS A 65 -6.04 14.02 11.47
N HIS A 66 -6.30 14.16 10.18
CA HIS A 66 -6.50 13.02 9.29
C HIS A 66 -5.19 12.23 9.18
N TYR A 67 -5.26 10.92 8.94
CA TYR A 67 -4.09 10.05 8.85
C TYR A 67 -4.05 9.31 7.52
N PHE A 68 -2.88 9.32 6.90
CA PHE A 68 -2.56 8.56 5.70
C PHE A 68 -1.17 7.96 5.84
N ASP A 69 -0.93 6.80 5.22
CA ASP A 69 0.41 6.23 5.13
C ASP A 69 0.66 5.49 3.82
N SER A 70 1.93 5.23 3.53
CA SER A 70 2.38 4.51 2.35
C SER A 70 2.68 3.04 2.61
N SER A 71 2.03 2.41 3.59
CA SER A 71 2.27 1.02 3.97
C SER A 71 1.99 0.05 2.81
N GLY A 72 2.76 -1.05 2.78
CA GLY A 72 2.45 -2.25 2.01
C GLY A 72 2.02 -3.43 2.90
N GLU A 73 1.77 -3.20 4.19
CA GLU A 73 1.62 -4.22 5.22
C GLU A 73 0.14 -4.53 5.48
N GLN A 74 -0.32 -5.72 5.09
CA GLN A 74 -1.72 -6.13 5.26
C GLN A 74 -2.13 -6.24 6.73
N ASP A 75 -1.27 -6.83 7.56
CA ASP A 75 -1.54 -6.98 9.00
C ASP A 75 -1.61 -5.64 9.72
N TRP A 76 -0.82 -4.64 9.29
CA TRP A 76 -0.96 -3.26 9.75
C TRP A 76 -2.34 -2.69 9.41
N THR A 77 -2.79 -2.88 8.18
CA THR A 77 -4.11 -2.40 7.73
C THR A 77 -5.23 -3.00 8.58
N LEU A 78 -5.17 -4.30 8.83
CA LEU A 78 -6.13 -5.00 9.68
C LEU A 78 -6.05 -4.57 11.15
N HIS A 79 -4.83 -4.40 11.67
CA HIS A 79 -4.60 -3.90 13.03
C HIS A 79 -5.12 -2.48 13.19
N PHE A 80 -4.86 -1.61 12.21
CA PHE A 80 -5.33 -0.23 12.20
C PHE A 80 -6.84 -0.13 12.28
N GLU A 81 -7.56 -0.87 11.41
CA GLU A 81 -9.02 -0.90 11.40
C GLU A 81 -9.57 -1.27 12.78
N LYS A 82 -9.08 -2.36 13.37
CA LYS A 82 -9.54 -2.89 14.64
C LYS A 82 -9.24 -1.96 15.82
N THR A 83 -8.09 -1.30 15.80
CA THR A 83 -7.60 -0.53 16.95
C THR A 83 -8.10 0.91 16.93
N TRP A 84 -8.04 1.59 15.79
CA TRP A 84 -8.28 3.02 15.70
C TRP A 84 -9.43 3.42 14.76
N GLY A 85 -9.91 2.52 13.89
CA GLY A 85 -10.92 2.85 12.89
C GLY A 85 -12.17 3.50 13.48
N LYS A 86 -12.68 2.96 14.61
CA LYS A 86 -13.83 3.52 15.33
C LYS A 86 -13.52 4.91 15.90
N ALA A 87 -12.34 5.11 16.49
CA ALA A 87 -11.95 6.39 17.09
C ALA A 87 -11.82 7.52 16.04
N PHE A 88 -11.27 7.22 14.86
CA PHE A 88 -11.25 8.16 13.74
C PHE A 88 -12.66 8.53 13.30
N LYS A 89 -13.56 7.56 13.19
CA LYS A 89 -14.97 7.79 12.80
C LYS A 89 -15.70 8.68 13.80
N GLU A 90 -15.57 8.41 15.09
CA GLU A 90 -16.20 9.18 16.17
C GLU A 90 -15.72 10.63 16.22
N LYS A 91 -14.46 10.88 15.89
CA LYS A 91 -13.89 12.23 15.78
C LYS A 91 -14.20 12.91 14.44
N GLY A 92 -14.90 12.27 13.51
CA GLY A 92 -15.16 12.80 12.17
C GLY A 92 -13.90 12.90 11.29
N LEU A 93 -12.83 12.20 11.67
CA LEU A 93 -11.56 12.15 10.94
C LEU A 93 -11.57 11.00 9.93
N THR A 94 -10.71 11.06 8.95
CA THR A 94 -10.48 10.02 7.94
C THR A 94 -9.09 9.44 8.13
N ALA A 95 -8.98 8.13 8.02
CA ALA A 95 -7.71 7.41 8.00
C ALA A 95 -7.66 6.41 6.85
N VAL A 96 -6.60 6.46 6.06
CA VAL A 96 -6.37 5.57 4.91
C VAL A 96 -4.95 5.02 4.99
N PRO A 97 -4.75 3.87 5.65
CA PRO A 97 -3.51 3.11 5.50
C PRO A 97 -3.33 2.64 4.05
N CYS A 98 -2.09 2.42 3.63
CA CYS A 98 -1.76 1.93 2.29
C CYS A 98 -2.17 2.88 1.15
N MET A 99 -2.12 4.19 1.37
CA MET A 99 -2.37 5.19 0.34
C MET A 99 -1.11 5.42 -0.51
N SER A 100 -0.72 4.41 -1.27
CA SER A 100 0.46 4.37 -2.14
C SER A 100 0.12 3.66 -3.45
N MET A 101 1.05 3.59 -4.41
CA MET A 101 0.82 2.87 -5.67
C MET A 101 0.34 1.44 -5.39
N MET A 102 1.03 0.71 -4.55
CA MET A 102 0.51 -0.51 -3.92
C MET A 102 -0.15 -0.07 -2.60
N TRP A 103 -1.38 -0.23 -2.34
CA TRP A 103 -2.49 -0.99 -2.90
C TRP A 103 -3.60 -0.08 -3.43
N ALA A 104 -3.37 1.23 -3.42
CA ALA A 104 -4.39 2.17 -3.85
C ALA A 104 -4.81 1.95 -5.31
N SER A 105 -3.86 1.66 -6.21
CA SER A 105 -4.17 1.45 -7.62
C SER A 105 -5.09 0.25 -7.86
N GLY A 106 -4.90 -0.85 -7.12
CA GLY A 106 -5.76 -2.03 -7.20
C GLY A 106 -7.16 -1.76 -6.66
N ASN A 107 -7.27 -0.98 -5.57
CA ASN A 107 -8.57 -0.54 -5.09
C ASN A 107 -9.31 0.29 -6.15
N LEU A 108 -8.63 1.22 -6.84
CA LEU A 108 -9.27 1.99 -7.91
C LEU A 108 -9.69 1.10 -9.10
N ALA A 109 -8.84 0.17 -9.52
CA ALA A 109 -9.18 -0.79 -10.57
C ALA A 109 -10.40 -1.66 -10.18
N ALA A 110 -10.46 -2.08 -8.92
CA ALA A 110 -11.57 -2.87 -8.40
C ALA A 110 -12.89 -2.07 -8.36
N GLU A 111 -12.86 -0.80 -7.96
CA GLU A 111 -14.05 0.05 -7.95
C GLU A 111 -14.61 0.28 -9.37
N LEU A 112 -13.75 0.46 -10.38
CA LEU A 112 -14.19 0.55 -11.77
C LEU A 112 -14.89 -0.73 -12.24
N VAL A 113 -14.41 -1.88 -11.82
CA VAL A 113 -14.99 -3.18 -12.13
C VAL A 113 -16.34 -3.36 -11.43
N LEU A 114 -16.45 -2.91 -10.17
CA LEU A 114 -17.66 -3.00 -9.36
C LEU A 114 -18.82 -2.12 -9.86
N GLU A 115 -18.57 -1.19 -10.80
CA GLU A 115 -19.64 -0.46 -11.51
C GLU A 115 -20.49 -1.40 -12.37
N THR A 116 -19.96 -2.55 -12.76
CA THR A 116 -20.73 -3.61 -13.41
C THR A 116 -21.55 -4.37 -12.35
N ALA A 117 -22.86 -4.19 -12.40
CA ALA A 117 -23.76 -4.81 -11.44
C ALA A 117 -23.65 -6.34 -11.43
N GLY A 118 -23.65 -6.95 -10.24
CA GLY A 118 -23.56 -8.41 -10.06
C GLY A 118 -22.15 -8.97 -9.95
N ILE A 119 -21.11 -8.15 -10.03
CA ILE A 119 -19.74 -8.58 -9.71
C ILE A 119 -19.63 -8.78 -8.19
N ASP A 120 -19.13 -9.94 -7.78
CA ASP A 120 -18.91 -10.30 -6.37
C ASP A 120 -17.52 -10.89 -6.06
N THR A 121 -16.72 -11.09 -7.10
CA THR A 121 -15.39 -11.70 -7.01
C THR A 121 -14.38 -10.85 -7.76
N LEU A 122 -13.28 -10.50 -7.10
CA LEU A 122 -12.22 -9.65 -7.60
C LEU A 122 -10.88 -10.40 -7.59
N ASP A 123 -10.22 -10.48 -8.74
CA ASP A 123 -8.85 -10.97 -8.89
C ASP A 123 -7.96 -9.80 -9.33
N ILE A 124 -7.08 -9.35 -8.43
CA ILE A 124 -6.22 -8.18 -8.62
C ILE A 124 -4.79 -8.65 -8.86
N LEU A 125 -4.13 -8.06 -9.86
CA LEU A 125 -2.73 -8.35 -10.19
C LEU A 125 -1.94 -7.06 -10.28
N TYR A 126 -0.79 -7.03 -9.59
CA TYR A 126 0.22 -5.98 -9.67
C TYR A 126 1.47 -6.48 -10.37
N VAL A 127 1.95 -5.72 -11.34
CA VAL A 127 3.18 -6.03 -12.10
C VAL A 127 4.06 -4.78 -12.13
N PRO A 128 4.80 -4.45 -11.06
CA PRO A 128 5.85 -3.45 -11.10
C PRO A 128 7.10 -4.01 -11.79
N LEU A 129 7.56 -3.34 -12.83
CA LEU A 129 8.71 -3.75 -13.64
C LEU A 129 9.80 -2.68 -13.58
N GLY A 130 11.06 -3.10 -13.56
CA GLY A 130 12.22 -2.22 -13.62
C GLY A 130 12.41 -1.33 -12.37
N SER A 131 11.87 -1.75 -11.24
CA SER A 131 11.98 -1.07 -9.94
C SER A 131 12.67 -1.97 -8.92
N SER A 132 13.41 -1.38 -8.00
CA SER A 132 14.07 -2.09 -6.90
C SER A 132 13.48 -1.65 -5.56
N PRO A 133 13.27 -2.58 -4.59
CA PRO A 133 12.70 -2.21 -3.30
C PRO A 133 13.65 -1.32 -2.50
N SER A 134 13.11 -0.30 -1.82
CA SER A 134 13.84 0.51 -0.85
C SER A 134 14.25 -0.32 0.37
N VAL A 135 15.14 0.20 1.20
CA VAL A 135 15.49 -0.43 2.49
C VAL A 135 14.24 -0.66 3.33
N ALA A 136 13.39 0.35 3.47
CA ALA A 136 12.15 0.22 4.23
C ALA A 136 11.18 -0.83 3.64
N SER A 137 11.04 -0.88 2.31
CA SER A 137 10.21 -1.90 1.64
C SER A 137 10.74 -3.31 1.87
N THR A 138 12.07 -3.49 1.85
CA THR A 138 12.71 -4.80 2.13
C THR A 138 12.45 -5.24 3.58
N LEU A 139 12.61 -4.34 4.55
CA LEU A 139 12.33 -4.63 5.96
C LEU A 139 10.86 -5.00 6.18
N SER A 140 9.92 -4.23 5.63
CA SER A 140 8.47 -4.52 5.70
C SER A 140 8.15 -5.87 5.08
N PHE A 141 8.70 -6.18 3.89
CA PHE A 141 8.46 -7.46 3.23
C PHE A 141 8.96 -8.64 4.08
N LEU A 142 10.19 -8.60 4.59
CA LEU A 142 10.74 -9.68 5.41
C LEU A 142 9.94 -9.89 6.69
N ARG A 143 9.49 -8.80 7.33
CA ARG A 143 8.61 -8.90 8.49
C ARG A 143 7.30 -9.62 8.13
N MET A 144 6.71 -9.29 6.97
CA MET A 144 5.48 -9.92 6.49
C MET A 144 5.66 -11.41 6.14
N CYS A 145 6.88 -11.88 5.84
CA CYS A 145 7.14 -13.31 5.64
C CYS A 145 6.82 -14.16 6.87
N CYS A 146 6.87 -13.59 8.08
CA CYS A 146 6.52 -14.29 9.32
C CYS A 146 5.02 -14.29 9.62
N GLN A 147 4.22 -13.49 8.91
CA GLN A 147 2.81 -13.24 9.21
C GLN A 147 1.87 -13.98 8.25
N PRO A 148 0.62 -14.29 8.67
CA PRO A 148 -0.43 -14.71 7.77
C PRO A 148 -0.67 -13.66 6.67
N GLN A 149 -0.97 -14.13 5.46
CA GLN A 149 -1.31 -13.29 4.32
C GLN A 149 -2.72 -13.67 3.87
N TYR A 150 -3.67 -12.76 3.94
CA TYR A 150 -5.06 -13.08 3.74
C TYR A 150 -5.56 -12.76 2.32
N LYS A 151 -6.49 -13.59 1.86
CA LYS A 151 -7.45 -13.33 0.79
C LYS A 151 -8.85 -13.37 1.34
N LEU A 152 -9.80 -12.73 0.69
CA LEU A 152 -11.22 -12.81 1.04
C LEU A 152 -11.86 -13.97 0.27
N VAL A 153 -12.51 -14.88 0.97
CA VAL A 153 -13.22 -16.02 0.39
C VAL A 153 -14.58 -16.16 1.10
N ASN A 154 -15.67 -16.00 0.37
CA ASN A 154 -17.03 -16.04 0.91
C ASN A 154 -17.24 -15.13 2.14
N ASN A 155 -16.72 -13.90 2.07
CA ASN A 155 -16.73 -12.88 3.14
C ASN A 155 -15.87 -13.21 4.37
N GLU A 156 -14.98 -14.18 4.28
CA GLU A 156 -14.05 -14.53 5.36
C GLU A 156 -12.61 -14.33 4.92
N LEU A 157 -11.78 -13.77 5.82
CA LEU A 157 -10.34 -13.66 5.60
C LEU A 157 -9.69 -15.02 5.82
N VAL A 158 -9.14 -15.59 4.74
CA VAL A 158 -8.51 -16.91 4.72
C VAL A 158 -7.04 -16.76 4.38
N ASP A 159 -6.16 -17.40 5.15
CA ASP A 159 -4.72 -17.36 4.89
C ASP A 159 -4.39 -18.01 3.54
N TRP A 160 -3.46 -17.40 2.80
CA TRP A 160 -2.87 -18.02 1.64
C TRP A 160 -1.98 -19.20 2.07
N PRO A 161 -1.95 -20.30 1.30
CA PRO A 161 -0.93 -21.32 1.50
C PRO A 161 0.47 -20.66 1.46
N PRO A 162 1.29 -20.81 2.51
CA PRO A 162 2.58 -20.14 2.58
C PRO A 162 3.50 -20.57 1.44
N ALA A 163 4.25 -19.61 0.90
CA ALA A 163 5.28 -19.83 -0.11
C ALA A 163 4.81 -20.56 -1.39
N THR A 164 3.54 -20.43 -1.72
CA THR A 164 2.96 -21.01 -2.95
C THR A 164 2.99 -19.98 -4.06
N THR A 165 3.59 -20.34 -5.20
CA THR A 165 3.55 -19.53 -6.41
C THR A 165 2.26 -19.81 -7.21
N TYR A 166 1.84 -18.79 -7.93
CA TYR A 166 0.68 -18.82 -8.83
C TYR A 166 1.09 -18.34 -10.20
N GLN A 167 0.24 -18.57 -11.20
CA GLN A 167 0.48 -18.06 -12.54
C GLN A 167 -0.67 -17.14 -12.96
N ALA A 168 -0.32 -16.02 -13.60
CA ALA A 168 -1.25 -15.10 -14.21
C ALA A 168 -0.71 -14.61 -15.56
N VAL A 169 -1.60 -14.20 -16.44
CA VAL A 169 -1.21 -13.57 -17.70
C VAL A 169 -1.13 -12.06 -17.49
N ALA A 170 0.00 -11.45 -17.89
CA ALA A 170 0.14 -10.01 -17.83
C ALA A 170 -0.87 -9.34 -18.79
N PRO A 171 -1.68 -8.38 -18.32
CA PRO A 171 -2.66 -7.70 -19.16
C PRO A 171 -2.00 -7.05 -20.38
N GLY A 172 -2.62 -7.23 -21.55
CA GLY A 172 -2.12 -6.67 -22.81
C GLY A 172 -0.92 -7.38 -23.41
N THR A 173 -0.52 -8.53 -22.85
CA THR A 173 0.56 -9.37 -23.37
C THR A 173 0.10 -10.85 -23.47
N HIS A 174 0.97 -11.72 -23.96
CA HIS A 174 0.80 -13.18 -23.93
C HIS A 174 1.74 -13.84 -22.90
N GLU A 175 2.41 -13.02 -22.05
CA GLU A 175 3.38 -13.51 -21.08
C GLU A 175 2.67 -14.09 -19.85
N VAL A 176 3.09 -15.29 -19.47
CA VAL A 176 2.68 -15.93 -18.21
C VAL A 176 3.67 -15.58 -17.13
N LEU A 177 3.18 -14.92 -16.09
CA LEU A 177 3.97 -14.46 -14.97
C LEU A 177 3.87 -15.42 -13.79
N THR A 178 4.99 -15.67 -13.12
CA THR A 178 5.00 -16.27 -11.79
C THR A 178 4.67 -15.21 -10.76
N CYS A 179 3.69 -15.46 -9.91
CA CYS A 179 3.14 -14.50 -8.96
C CYS A 179 3.14 -15.06 -7.53
N LEU A 180 3.16 -14.16 -6.57
CA LEU A 180 3.00 -14.44 -5.14
C LEU A 180 1.87 -13.57 -4.55
N PRO A 181 1.27 -13.98 -3.42
CA PRO A 181 0.34 -13.11 -2.68
C PRO A 181 0.97 -11.81 -2.16
N TRP A 182 2.30 -11.75 -1.99
CA TRP A 182 3.07 -10.57 -1.60
C TRP A 182 2.42 -9.73 -0.51
N SER A 183 2.56 -10.13 0.74
CA SER A 183 1.88 -9.57 1.91
C SER A 183 0.34 -9.60 1.91
N GLY A 184 -0.31 -10.14 0.90
CA GLY A 184 -1.77 -10.33 0.85
C GLY A 184 -2.58 -9.20 0.21
N GLY A 185 -2.00 -7.99 0.08
CA GLY A 185 -2.71 -6.78 -0.35
C GLY A 185 -3.62 -6.18 0.73
N ALA A 186 -3.96 -4.93 0.61
CA ALA A 186 -4.90 -4.27 1.52
C ALA A 186 -6.37 -4.44 1.09
N GLU A 187 -6.62 -4.73 -0.19
CA GLU A 187 -7.94 -4.82 -0.77
C GLU A 187 -8.82 -5.89 -0.12
N PRO A 188 -8.33 -7.12 0.20
CA PRO A 188 -9.14 -8.09 0.95
C PRO A 188 -9.66 -7.55 2.29
N ILE A 189 -8.88 -6.69 2.97
CA ILE A 189 -9.29 -6.07 4.23
C ILE A 189 -10.38 -5.02 3.98
N TRP A 190 -10.18 -4.13 3.01
CA TRP A 190 -11.18 -3.10 2.69
C TRP A 190 -12.51 -3.69 2.21
N TYR A 191 -12.46 -4.81 1.47
CA TYR A 191 -13.67 -5.47 0.95
C TYR A 191 -14.30 -6.47 1.93
N ALA A 192 -13.67 -6.81 3.06
CA ALA A 192 -14.21 -7.77 4.03
C ALA A 192 -15.59 -7.37 4.60
N SER A 193 -15.86 -6.07 4.69
CA SER A 193 -17.15 -5.53 5.13
C SER A 193 -18.03 -4.99 3.98
N HIS A 194 -17.59 -5.17 2.71
CA HIS A 194 -18.34 -4.66 1.56
C HIS A 194 -19.51 -5.59 1.21
N SER A 195 -20.72 -5.02 1.09
CA SER A 195 -21.95 -5.79 0.96
C SER A 195 -22.07 -6.65 -0.31
N SER A 196 -21.39 -6.27 -1.40
CA SER A 196 -21.48 -6.97 -2.69
C SER A 196 -20.24 -7.80 -3.02
N VAL A 197 -19.10 -7.59 -2.36
CA VAL A 197 -17.85 -8.33 -2.64
C VAL A 197 -17.73 -9.51 -1.68
N ARG A 198 -17.74 -10.71 -2.21
CA ARG A 198 -17.60 -11.95 -1.45
C ARG A 198 -16.19 -12.52 -1.48
N ASN A 199 -15.48 -12.28 -2.59
CA ASN A 199 -14.14 -12.82 -2.80
C ASN A 199 -13.22 -11.72 -3.34
N CYS A 200 -12.00 -11.64 -2.79
CA CYS A 200 -10.96 -10.73 -3.28
C CYS A 200 -9.59 -11.37 -3.11
N LYS A 201 -8.82 -11.43 -4.19
CA LYS A 201 -7.46 -11.96 -4.21
C LYS A 201 -6.52 -10.93 -4.80
N VAL A 202 -5.33 -10.85 -4.22
CA VAL A 202 -4.26 -10.00 -4.73
C VAL A 202 -3.03 -10.85 -5.01
N LEU A 203 -2.46 -10.68 -6.19
CA LEU A 203 -1.20 -11.29 -6.60
C LEU A 203 -0.24 -10.21 -7.11
N VAL A 204 1.05 -10.45 -6.94
CA VAL A 204 2.11 -9.57 -7.41
C VAL A 204 3.16 -10.37 -8.18
N SER A 205 3.67 -9.82 -9.27
CA SER A 205 4.83 -10.33 -10.00
C SER A 205 5.79 -9.21 -10.32
N PHE A 206 7.08 -9.45 -10.10
CA PHE A 206 8.16 -8.53 -10.52
C PHE A 206 8.81 -8.98 -11.85
N GLY A 207 8.11 -9.78 -12.63
CA GLY A 207 8.49 -10.22 -13.97
C GLY A 207 9.43 -11.43 -14.04
N SER A 208 10.48 -11.51 -13.23
CA SER A 208 11.43 -12.63 -13.26
C SER A 208 10.91 -13.85 -12.50
N PRO A 209 10.67 -14.99 -13.16
CA PRO A 209 10.26 -16.24 -12.49
C PRO A 209 11.24 -16.68 -11.40
N GLU A 210 12.55 -16.62 -11.69
CA GLU A 210 13.60 -17.01 -10.73
C GLU A 210 13.61 -16.11 -9.48
N HIS A 211 13.33 -14.80 -9.65
CA HIS A 211 13.19 -13.89 -8.54
C HIS A 211 11.97 -14.25 -7.69
N MET A 212 10.84 -14.52 -8.31
CA MET A 212 9.60 -14.89 -7.61
C MET A 212 9.74 -16.22 -6.86
N GLU A 213 10.38 -17.21 -7.45
CA GLU A 213 10.66 -18.50 -6.81
C GLU A 213 11.62 -18.37 -5.62
N ARG A 214 12.69 -17.59 -5.77
CA ARG A 214 13.59 -17.27 -4.64
C ARG A 214 12.85 -16.59 -3.50
N THR A 215 11.98 -15.65 -3.81
CA THR A 215 11.15 -14.95 -2.83
C THR A 215 10.18 -15.90 -2.13
N ALA A 216 9.57 -16.83 -2.85
CA ALA A 216 8.72 -17.87 -2.26
C ALA A 216 9.50 -18.76 -1.29
N ASN A 217 10.71 -19.18 -1.67
CA ASN A 217 11.58 -19.99 -0.80
C ASN A 217 11.99 -19.22 0.46
N LEU A 218 12.38 -17.96 0.32
CA LEU A 218 12.69 -17.08 1.46
C LEU A 218 11.50 -16.96 2.41
N THR A 219 10.30 -16.75 1.88
CA THR A 219 9.08 -16.69 2.69
C THR A 219 8.84 -17.99 3.45
N ARG A 220 9.08 -19.15 2.82
CA ARG A 220 8.96 -20.47 3.47
C ARG A 220 9.95 -20.60 4.62
N GLU A 221 11.23 -20.31 4.37
CA GLU A 221 12.29 -20.40 5.38
C GLU A 221 12.01 -19.50 6.59
N PHE A 222 11.55 -18.26 6.34
CA PHE A 222 11.21 -17.33 7.43
C PHE A 222 10.00 -17.81 8.22
N ARG A 223 8.96 -18.28 7.55
CA ARG A 223 7.75 -18.79 8.20
C ARG A 223 8.04 -20.05 9.03
N GLU A 224 8.78 -21.01 8.49
CA GLU A 224 9.17 -22.22 9.20
C GLU A 224 10.05 -21.94 10.43
N LYS A 225 10.94 -20.96 10.33
CA LYS A 225 11.93 -20.68 11.37
C LYS A 225 11.43 -19.71 12.43
N TRP A 226 10.60 -18.75 12.07
CA TRP A 226 10.32 -17.57 12.88
C TRP A 226 8.84 -17.36 13.23
N ALA A 227 7.86 -18.00 12.54
CA ALA A 227 6.45 -17.73 12.78
C ALA A 227 6.00 -18.05 14.22
N ASP A 228 6.59 -19.03 14.86
CA ASP A 228 6.29 -19.43 16.25
C ASP A 228 7.12 -18.68 17.31
N LYS A 229 7.97 -17.75 16.89
CA LYS A 229 8.81 -16.96 17.80
C LYS A 229 8.05 -15.72 18.30
N SER A 230 8.58 -15.11 19.37
CA SER A 230 8.00 -13.86 19.86
C SER A 230 8.08 -12.73 18.80
N PRO A 231 7.18 -11.73 18.84
CA PRO A 231 7.25 -10.58 17.96
C PRO A 231 8.63 -9.90 17.95
N GLU A 232 9.28 -9.80 19.12
CA GLU A 232 10.61 -9.19 19.27
C GLU A 232 11.71 -10.02 18.61
N GLU A 233 11.60 -11.34 18.65
CA GLU A 233 12.54 -12.24 17.95
C GLU A 233 12.35 -12.17 16.44
N GLN A 234 11.09 -12.14 15.97
CA GLN A 234 10.77 -11.94 14.55
C GLN A 234 11.30 -10.60 14.05
N GLU A 235 11.05 -9.51 14.77
CA GLU A 235 11.52 -8.18 14.44
C GLU A 235 13.05 -8.13 14.31
N ARG A 236 13.75 -8.66 15.31
CA ARG A 236 15.22 -8.70 15.29
C ARG A 236 15.74 -9.46 14.07
N ALA A 237 15.20 -10.67 13.82
CA ALA A 237 15.66 -11.52 12.72
C ALA A 237 15.38 -10.92 11.35
N THR A 238 14.21 -10.34 11.16
CA THR A 238 13.81 -9.71 9.88
C THR A 238 14.56 -8.42 9.63
N ASN A 239 14.79 -7.60 10.65
CA ASN A 239 15.59 -6.39 10.53
C ASN A 239 17.07 -6.71 10.24
N GLU A 240 17.66 -7.70 10.92
CA GLU A 240 19.03 -8.15 10.67
C GLU A 240 19.21 -8.63 9.22
N MET A 241 18.33 -9.50 8.75
CA MET A 241 18.34 -9.96 7.36
C MET A 241 18.12 -8.83 6.38
N GLY A 242 17.20 -7.91 6.65
CA GLY A 242 16.91 -6.77 5.78
C GLY A 242 18.14 -5.87 5.59
N HIS A 243 18.89 -5.62 6.65
CA HIS A 243 20.13 -4.85 6.57
C HIS A 243 21.28 -5.58 5.84
N ILE A 244 21.27 -6.92 5.84
CA ILE A 244 22.19 -7.72 5.05
C ILE A 244 21.79 -7.66 3.55
N MET A 245 20.50 -7.76 3.24
CA MET A 245 20.00 -7.79 1.86
C MET A 245 20.03 -6.43 1.19
N THR A 246 19.81 -5.35 1.93
CA THR A 246 19.72 -3.98 1.40
C THR A 246 20.54 -3.04 2.28
N THR A 247 21.78 -2.81 1.89
CA THR A 247 22.73 -1.98 2.66
C THR A 247 22.63 -0.48 2.34
N GLN A 248 21.99 -0.13 1.23
CA GLN A 248 21.80 1.26 0.78
C GLN A 248 20.50 1.39 0.00
N GLU A 249 19.97 2.62 -0.07
CA GLU A 249 18.81 2.89 -0.91
C GLU A 249 19.15 2.63 -2.39
N PRO A 250 18.21 2.02 -3.15
CA PRO A 250 18.40 1.83 -4.58
C PRO A 250 18.42 3.20 -5.31
N PRO A 251 18.94 3.24 -6.54
CA PRO A 251 18.75 4.42 -7.38
C PRO A 251 17.26 4.70 -7.61
N ARG A 252 16.92 5.95 -7.90
CA ARG A 252 15.55 6.32 -8.29
C ARG A 252 15.11 5.50 -9.51
N ASP A 253 13.82 5.21 -9.58
CA ASP A 253 13.21 4.56 -10.74
C ASP A 253 13.52 5.37 -12.01
N ASP A 254 13.87 4.69 -13.11
CA ASP A 254 14.07 5.31 -14.42
C ASP A 254 12.75 5.33 -15.18
N PRO A 255 12.17 6.52 -15.47
CA PRO A 255 10.90 6.63 -16.18
C PRO A 255 10.91 6.06 -17.61
N ASN A 256 12.09 5.77 -18.18
CA ASN A 256 12.20 5.10 -19.47
C ASN A 256 12.07 3.58 -19.37
N ILE A 257 12.33 3.00 -18.21
CA ILE A 257 12.38 1.55 -17.98
C ILE A 257 11.26 1.10 -17.05
N SER A 258 11.09 1.81 -15.92
CA SER A 258 10.14 1.40 -14.88
C SER A 258 8.70 1.55 -15.33
N ARG A 259 7.93 0.48 -15.17
CA ARG A 259 6.51 0.41 -15.54
C ARG A 259 5.72 -0.24 -14.41
N THR A 260 4.47 0.14 -14.30
CA THR A 260 3.51 -0.53 -13.44
C THR A 260 2.29 -0.92 -14.26
N ILE A 261 1.85 -2.16 -14.09
CA ILE A 261 0.58 -2.64 -14.61
C ILE A 261 -0.22 -3.12 -13.41
N VAL A 262 -1.40 -2.56 -13.23
CA VAL A 262 -2.32 -3.02 -12.19
C VAL A 262 -3.63 -3.37 -12.84
N SER A 263 -4.11 -4.59 -12.61
CA SER A 263 -5.38 -5.02 -13.18
C SER A 263 -6.29 -5.61 -12.13
N CYS A 264 -7.60 -5.45 -12.37
CA CYS A 264 -8.64 -6.18 -11.66
C CYS A 264 -9.53 -6.88 -12.67
N HIS A 265 -9.73 -8.18 -12.49
CA HIS A 265 -10.72 -8.96 -13.20
C HIS A 265 -11.85 -9.30 -12.24
N GLY A 266 -13.02 -8.75 -12.50
CA GLY A 266 -14.23 -9.02 -11.73
C GLY A 266 -15.13 -10.01 -12.42
N ARG A 267 -15.78 -10.86 -11.64
CA ARG A 267 -16.80 -11.77 -12.14
C ARG A 267 -17.93 -11.92 -11.13
N GLY A 268 -19.06 -12.22 -11.65
CA GLY A 268 -20.26 -12.63 -10.94
C GLY A 268 -20.84 -13.89 -11.57
N PRO A 269 -22.07 -14.29 -11.23
CA PRO A 269 -22.69 -15.49 -11.78
C PRO A 269 -22.81 -15.50 -13.31
N THR A 270 -23.03 -14.33 -13.93
CA THR A 270 -23.25 -14.21 -15.39
C THR A 270 -22.54 -12.99 -16.00
N GLN A 271 -21.85 -12.19 -15.19
CA GLN A 271 -21.17 -10.96 -15.59
C GLN A 271 -19.67 -11.07 -15.40
N SER A 272 -18.92 -10.36 -16.23
CA SER A 272 -17.50 -10.12 -16.01
C SER A 272 -17.15 -8.72 -16.46
N ALA A 273 -16.15 -8.13 -15.82
CA ALA A 273 -15.57 -6.85 -16.22
C ALA A 273 -14.08 -6.85 -15.87
N SER A 274 -13.30 -6.05 -16.55
CA SER A 274 -11.89 -5.87 -16.20
C SER A 274 -11.47 -4.40 -16.33
N ALA A 275 -10.57 -4.00 -15.43
CA ALA A 275 -9.92 -2.70 -15.48
C ALA A 275 -8.41 -2.90 -15.43
N VAL A 276 -7.68 -2.13 -16.22
CA VAL A 276 -6.22 -2.12 -16.24
C VAL A 276 -5.73 -0.69 -16.12
N LEU A 277 -4.83 -0.45 -15.17
CA LEU A 277 -4.12 0.79 -14.98
C LEU A 277 -2.67 0.61 -15.44
N TRP A 278 -2.26 1.44 -16.39
CA TRP A 278 -0.89 1.49 -16.90
C TRP A 278 -0.20 2.72 -16.34
N GLY A 279 0.96 2.53 -15.74
CA GLY A 279 1.72 3.64 -15.15
C GLY A 279 3.23 3.43 -15.26
N TYR A 280 3.99 4.34 -14.69
CA TYR A 280 5.44 4.29 -14.64
C TYR A 280 5.95 4.57 -13.22
N CYS A 281 7.21 4.21 -12.92
CA CYS A 281 7.92 4.55 -11.68
C CYS A 281 7.06 4.44 -10.42
N GLY A 282 6.93 3.24 -9.86
CA GLY A 282 6.03 2.98 -8.73
C GLY A 282 6.27 3.87 -7.50
N TYR A 283 7.53 4.24 -7.23
CA TYR A 283 7.86 5.16 -6.13
C TYR A 283 7.50 6.61 -6.44
N ASP A 284 7.74 7.07 -7.68
CA ASP A 284 7.33 8.42 -8.08
C ASP A 284 5.81 8.54 -8.06
N GLN A 285 5.07 7.51 -8.54
CA GLN A 285 3.62 7.47 -8.40
C GLN A 285 3.19 7.61 -6.93
N THR A 286 3.85 6.93 -6.00
CA THR A 286 3.52 7.01 -4.56
C THR A 286 3.70 8.44 -4.03
N GLY A 287 4.75 9.14 -4.45
CA GLY A 287 4.96 10.56 -4.11
C GLY A 287 3.84 11.46 -4.63
N GLU A 288 3.46 11.31 -5.90
CA GLU A 288 2.39 12.10 -6.52
C GLU A 288 1.00 11.75 -5.96
N ILE A 289 0.74 10.48 -5.65
CA ILE A 289 -0.46 10.05 -4.92
C ILE A 289 -0.54 10.78 -3.58
N ALA A 290 0.56 10.83 -2.81
CA ALA A 290 0.60 11.56 -1.55
C ALA A 290 0.31 13.06 -1.75
N ALA A 291 0.89 13.69 -2.78
CA ALA A 291 0.64 15.10 -3.10
C ALA A 291 -0.84 15.34 -3.45
N SER A 292 -1.44 14.48 -4.28
CA SER A 292 -2.86 14.60 -4.66
C SER A 292 -3.79 14.45 -3.46
N VAL A 293 -3.47 13.52 -2.55
CA VAL A 293 -4.20 13.33 -1.27
C VAL A 293 -4.16 14.60 -0.43
N VAL A 294 -2.98 15.18 -0.24
CA VAL A 294 -2.82 16.42 0.52
C VAL A 294 -3.65 17.54 -0.08
N GLN A 295 -3.57 17.75 -1.40
CA GLN A 295 -4.34 18.76 -2.10
C GLN A 295 -5.85 18.57 -1.93
N ARG A 296 -6.34 17.32 -2.03
CA ARG A 296 -7.76 17.02 -1.84
C ARG A 296 -8.23 17.25 -0.42
N VAL A 297 -7.43 16.87 0.57
CA VAL A 297 -7.77 17.09 1.98
C VAL A 297 -7.83 18.59 2.28
N LEU A 298 -6.85 19.37 1.85
CA LEU A 298 -6.82 20.82 2.04
C LEU A 298 -7.96 21.54 1.30
N ALA A 299 -8.41 20.99 0.16
CA ALA A 299 -9.57 21.49 -0.58
C ALA A 299 -10.92 21.02 0.00
N GLY A 300 -10.94 20.29 1.13
CA GLY A 300 -12.18 19.80 1.75
C GLY A 300 -12.90 18.71 0.94
N LYS A 301 -12.20 17.96 0.11
CA LYS A 301 -12.75 16.94 -0.81
C LYS A 301 -12.75 15.52 -0.24
N LEU A 302 -12.66 15.36 1.07
CA LEU A 302 -12.87 14.07 1.75
C LEU A 302 -14.35 13.72 1.80
N ILE A 303 -14.69 12.49 1.43
CA ILE A 303 -16.07 11.98 1.44
C ILE A 303 -16.29 10.92 2.54
N GLY A 304 -15.29 10.11 2.86
CA GLY A 304 -15.36 9.06 3.88
C GLY A 304 -14.83 9.51 5.25
N LYS A 305 -15.35 8.88 6.31
CA LYS A 305 -14.92 9.08 7.71
C LYS A 305 -14.55 7.75 8.37
N GLY A 306 -13.60 7.79 9.30
CA GLY A 306 -13.06 6.59 9.94
C GLY A 306 -12.01 5.92 9.07
N PHE A 307 -11.82 4.61 9.26
CA PHE A 307 -10.99 3.79 8.39
C PHE A 307 -11.65 3.66 7.02
N GLN A 308 -10.90 3.95 5.97
CA GLN A 308 -11.39 3.95 4.59
C GLN A 308 -10.36 3.30 3.65
N SER A 309 -10.85 2.78 2.52
CA SER A 309 -10.02 2.56 1.34
C SER A 309 -9.74 3.90 0.63
N PRO A 310 -8.77 3.97 -0.29
CA PRO A 310 -8.55 5.15 -1.12
C PRO A 310 -9.82 5.66 -1.82
N ALA A 311 -10.54 4.77 -2.48
CA ALA A 311 -11.80 5.11 -3.15
C ALA A 311 -12.90 5.51 -2.15
N GLY A 312 -12.97 4.86 -0.99
CA GLY A 312 -13.91 5.21 0.08
C GLY A 312 -13.67 6.60 0.65
N ALA A 313 -12.41 7.05 0.69
CA ALA A 313 -12.06 8.38 1.18
C ALA A 313 -12.29 9.51 0.16
N PHE A 314 -12.13 9.24 -1.15
CA PHE A 314 -12.08 10.30 -2.18
C PHE A 314 -12.96 10.05 -3.40
N GLY A 315 -13.45 8.83 -3.62
CA GLY A 315 -14.11 8.37 -4.85
C GLY A 315 -13.08 7.94 -5.92
N ALA A 316 -13.30 6.76 -6.52
CA ALA A 316 -12.36 6.18 -7.48
C ALA A 316 -12.13 7.10 -8.70
N HIS A 317 -13.20 7.57 -9.35
CA HIS A 317 -13.08 8.46 -10.51
C HIS A 317 -12.41 9.79 -10.21
N ASN A 318 -12.56 10.29 -9.00
CA ASN A 318 -11.90 11.52 -8.58
C ASN A 318 -10.38 11.35 -8.49
N LEU A 319 -9.92 10.25 -7.87
CA LEU A 319 -8.49 9.96 -7.78
C LEU A 319 -7.90 9.63 -9.16
N LEU A 320 -8.58 8.80 -9.95
CA LEU A 320 -8.12 8.42 -11.29
C LEU A 320 -7.98 9.64 -12.20
N ARG A 321 -8.94 10.57 -12.15
CA ARG A 321 -8.84 11.81 -12.93
C ARG A 321 -7.58 12.59 -12.56
N ASP A 322 -7.34 12.82 -11.27
CA ASP A 322 -6.17 13.56 -10.83
C ASP A 322 -4.87 12.86 -11.25
N TRP A 323 -4.80 11.53 -11.09
CA TRP A 323 -3.63 10.75 -11.45
C TRP A 323 -3.39 10.71 -12.97
N SER A 324 -4.46 10.66 -13.76
CA SER A 324 -4.35 10.72 -15.23
C SER A 324 -3.95 12.11 -15.72
N GLU A 325 -4.51 13.17 -15.12
CA GLU A 325 -4.14 14.56 -15.43
C GLU A 325 -2.67 14.86 -15.13
N CYS A 326 -2.10 14.23 -14.09
CA CYS A 326 -0.68 14.29 -13.79
C CYS A 326 0.18 13.32 -14.65
N GLY A 327 -0.44 12.53 -15.53
CA GLY A 327 0.26 11.55 -16.37
C GLY A 327 0.79 10.32 -15.62
N LEU A 328 0.29 10.05 -14.40
CA LEU A 328 0.75 8.92 -13.58
C LEU A 328 0.23 7.59 -14.08
N VAL A 329 -1.03 7.55 -14.47
CA VAL A 329 -1.70 6.33 -14.92
C VAL A 329 -2.65 6.62 -16.08
N GLU A 330 -2.80 5.63 -16.95
CA GLU A 330 -3.89 5.52 -17.91
C GLU A 330 -4.75 4.31 -17.53
N ALA A 331 -6.06 4.50 -17.42
CA ALA A 331 -6.99 3.43 -17.08
C ALA A 331 -7.81 3.00 -18.30
N LYS A 332 -7.96 1.67 -18.47
CA LYS A 332 -8.84 1.06 -19.49
C LYS A 332 -9.79 0.10 -18.79
N VAL A 333 -11.07 0.22 -19.10
CA VAL A 333 -12.12 -0.67 -18.61
C VAL A 333 -12.74 -1.41 -19.79
N SER A 334 -12.98 -2.72 -19.60
CA SER A 334 -13.70 -3.56 -20.54
C SER A 334 -14.72 -4.44 -19.80
N SER A 335 -15.91 -4.50 -20.33
CA SER A 335 -17.05 -5.29 -19.85
C SER A 335 -17.46 -6.33 -20.89
#